data_934166baa0ed09059ecbbb09da9a02b8
#
_entry.id   934166baa0ed09059ecbbb09da9a02b8
#
_cell.length_a   1.000
_cell.length_b   1.000
_cell.length_c   1.000
_cell.angle_alpha   90.00
_cell.angle_beta   90.00
_cell.angle_gamma   90.00
#
_symmetry.space_group_name_H-M   'P 1'
#
loop_
_entity.id
_entity.type
_entity.pdbx_description
1 polymer ?
#
loop_
_entity_poly.entity_id
_entity_poly.type
_entity_poly.pdbx_seq_one_letter_code
_entity_poly.pdbx_strand_id
1 'polypeptide(L)'
;MSEEVVATGAVLRIAFVGWGAMARTACRLLYDSPVEIVAVAVRPESEPPKGLPPGAILITSPGELASTLPDVVAETAGRDAVGPWGRATLEAGSDFIVSSASAFADTTLVEELQGIAAAHDAQVHVQPGALGAVDAIAAASLLGLEMVKHRIIKPPVAWQGTPAEERCNLNALEEPEAFFTGTATEAASQFPKNANVAITTALAGIGPEDTLVTLIADPMATENRHEITAVGDFGRLDVSISSRPLPDNPKTSTMAALNLVRCI
;
A
#
# COMPACT_ATOMS: atom_id res chain seq x y z
N MET A 1 -36.86 -2.83 -30.67
CA MET A 1 -35.72 -3.71 -30.41
C MET A 1 -34.48 -2.84 -30.44
N SER A 2 -34.08 -2.35 -29.29
CA SER A 2 -32.83 -1.59 -29.11
C SER A 2 -31.71 -2.61 -28.84
N GLU A 3 -30.80 -2.76 -29.81
CA GLU A 3 -29.56 -3.48 -29.62
C GLU A 3 -28.77 -2.75 -28.54
N GLU A 4 -28.62 -3.37 -27.37
CA GLU A 4 -27.57 -2.99 -26.40
C GLU A 4 -26.24 -3.20 -27.09
N VAL A 5 -25.56 -2.12 -27.42
CA VAL A 5 -24.14 -2.12 -27.76
C VAL A 5 -23.39 -2.46 -26.47
N VAL A 6 -23.16 -3.75 -26.23
CA VAL A 6 -22.20 -4.20 -25.25
C VAL A 6 -20.84 -3.74 -25.78
N ALA A 7 -20.31 -2.67 -25.21
CA ALA A 7 -18.93 -2.29 -25.44
C ALA A 7 -18.07 -3.48 -24.98
N THR A 8 -17.47 -4.20 -25.92
CA THR A 8 -16.43 -5.21 -25.65
C THR A 8 -15.16 -4.46 -25.23
N GLY A 9 -15.16 -3.92 -24.01
CA GLY A 9 -13.94 -3.44 -23.37
C GLY A 9 -12.99 -4.63 -23.18
N ALA A 10 -11.70 -4.44 -23.47
CA ALA A 10 -10.70 -5.45 -23.19
C ALA A 10 -10.77 -5.82 -21.70
N VAL A 11 -10.76 -7.12 -21.39
CA VAL A 11 -10.73 -7.61 -20.02
C VAL A 11 -9.34 -7.35 -19.46
N LEU A 12 -9.24 -6.62 -18.35
CA LEU A 12 -7.97 -6.32 -17.69
C LEU A 12 -7.42 -7.58 -17.02
N ARG A 13 -6.20 -7.97 -17.35
CA ARG A 13 -5.53 -9.17 -16.85
C ARG A 13 -4.64 -8.83 -15.65
N ILE A 14 -4.92 -9.41 -14.50
CA ILE A 14 -4.25 -9.07 -13.24
C ILE A 14 -3.54 -10.27 -12.66
N ALA A 15 -2.30 -10.08 -12.19
CA ALA A 15 -1.62 -10.99 -11.29
C ALA A 15 -1.53 -10.41 -9.88
N PHE A 16 -1.76 -11.24 -8.86
CA PHE A 16 -1.51 -10.86 -7.47
C PHE A 16 -0.20 -11.48 -6.97
N VAL A 17 0.66 -10.67 -6.39
CA VAL A 17 1.82 -11.13 -5.61
C VAL A 17 1.44 -11.15 -4.13
N GLY A 18 1.28 -12.36 -3.58
CA GLY A 18 0.70 -12.59 -2.27
C GLY A 18 -0.83 -12.83 -2.32
N TRP A 19 -1.29 -13.85 -1.56
CA TRP A 19 -2.71 -14.21 -1.48
C TRP A 19 -3.25 -14.07 -0.04
N GLY A 20 -2.92 -12.94 0.59
CA GLY A 20 -3.37 -12.57 1.92
C GLY A 20 -4.80 -12.01 1.95
N ALA A 21 -5.23 -11.50 3.11
CA ALA A 21 -6.56 -10.93 3.31
C ALA A 21 -6.85 -9.76 2.34
N MET A 22 -5.85 -8.93 2.03
CA MET A 22 -6.00 -7.80 1.11
C MET A 22 -6.29 -8.26 -0.33
N ALA A 23 -5.48 -9.17 -0.88
CA ALA A 23 -5.69 -9.71 -2.23
C ALA A 23 -7.04 -10.41 -2.35
N ARG A 24 -7.40 -11.28 -1.38
CA ARG A 24 -8.70 -11.96 -1.38
C ARG A 24 -9.87 -10.98 -1.29
N THR A 25 -9.74 -9.90 -0.53
CA THR A 25 -10.79 -8.87 -0.45
C THR A 25 -10.88 -8.08 -1.75
N ALA A 26 -9.75 -7.68 -2.34
CA ALA A 26 -9.75 -7.03 -3.65
C ALA A 26 -10.38 -7.92 -4.72
N CYS A 27 -10.01 -9.20 -4.79
CA CYS A 27 -10.58 -10.16 -5.72
C CYS A 27 -12.11 -10.29 -5.57
N ARG A 28 -12.64 -10.34 -4.35
CA ARG A 28 -14.09 -10.36 -4.12
C ARG A 28 -14.79 -9.08 -4.62
N LEU A 29 -14.17 -7.92 -4.41
CA LEU A 29 -14.72 -6.62 -4.83
C LEU A 29 -14.66 -6.42 -6.35
N LEU A 30 -13.74 -7.09 -7.03
CA LEU A 30 -13.58 -7.05 -8.49
C LEU A 30 -14.47 -8.08 -9.22
N TYR A 31 -15.25 -8.90 -8.51
CA TYR A 31 -15.97 -10.05 -9.07
C TYR A 31 -16.89 -9.69 -10.25
N ASP A 32 -17.57 -8.55 -10.19
CA ASP A 32 -18.49 -8.08 -11.25
C ASP A 32 -17.80 -7.05 -12.19
N SER A 33 -16.49 -6.90 -12.11
CA SER A 33 -15.70 -6.00 -12.97
C SER A 33 -15.15 -6.75 -14.18
N PRO A 34 -14.84 -6.08 -15.30
CA PRO A 34 -14.24 -6.69 -16.48
C PRO A 34 -12.74 -7.01 -16.25
N VAL A 35 -12.46 -7.87 -15.28
CA VAL A 35 -11.14 -8.23 -14.79
C VAL A 35 -10.98 -9.74 -14.78
N GLU A 36 -9.84 -10.24 -15.25
CA GLU A 36 -9.41 -11.63 -15.15
C GLU A 36 -8.20 -11.75 -14.22
N ILE A 37 -8.28 -12.57 -13.18
CA ILE A 37 -7.11 -12.87 -12.35
C ILE A 37 -6.35 -14.02 -13.02
N VAL A 38 -5.25 -13.70 -13.68
CA VAL A 38 -4.47 -14.66 -14.48
C VAL A 38 -3.44 -15.43 -13.67
N ALA A 39 -2.92 -14.82 -12.58
CA ALA A 39 -1.93 -15.49 -11.74
C ALA A 39 -2.03 -15.04 -10.28
N VAL A 40 -1.59 -15.93 -9.40
CA VAL A 40 -1.37 -15.66 -7.98
C VAL A 40 0.01 -16.17 -7.60
N ALA A 41 0.87 -15.28 -7.14
CA ALA A 41 2.20 -15.61 -6.64
C ALA A 41 2.17 -15.88 -5.14
N VAL A 42 2.78 -16.96 -4.72
CA VAL A 42 2.99 -17.32 -3.31
C VAL A 42 4.43 -17.77 -3.08
N ARG A 43 4.85 -17.84 -1.82
CA ARG A 43 6.17 -18.36 -1.50
C ARG A 43 6.25 -19.86 -1.85
N PRO A 44 7.41 -20.35 -2.37
CA PRO A 44 7.55 -21.73 -2.80
C PRO A 44 7.20 -22.78 -1.74
N GLU A 45 7.47 -22.46 -0.47
CA GLU A 45 7.27 -23.34 0.69
C GLU A 45 5.85 -23.22 1.30
N SER A 46 4.99 -22.40 0.70
CA SER A 46 3.63 -22.21 1.20
C SER A 46 2.74 -23.40 0.82
N GLU A 47 1.84 -23.79 1.73
CA GLU A 47 0.73 -24.66 1.31
C GLU A 47 -0.06 -23.99 0.18
N PRO A 48 -0.58 -24.78 -0.80
CA PRO A 48 -1.41 -24.22 -1.85
C PRO A 48 -2.55 -23.41 -1.27
N PRO A 49 -2.71 -22.14 -1.67
CA PRO A 49 -3.72 -21.27 -1.07
C PRO A 49 -5.12 -21.74 -1.44
N LYS A 50 -6.03 -21.66 -0.46
CA LYS A 50 -7.45 -21.95 -0.69
C LYS A 50 -8.15 -20.77 -1.38
N GLY A 51 -9.15 -21.09 -2.20
CA GLY A 51 -10.02 -20.07 -2.80
C GLY A 51 -9.32 -19.22 -3.87
N LEU A 52 -8.45 -19.83 -4.67
CA LEU A 52 -7.92 -19.20 -5.86
C LEU A 52 -9.03 -18.90 -6.86
N PRO A 53 -8.95 -17.78 -7.60
CA PRO A 53 -9.87 -17.49 -8.68
C PRO A 53 -9.83 -18.59 -9.76
N PRO A 54 -10.96 -18.91 -10.39
CA PRO A 54 -10.99 -19.88 -11.49
C PRO A 54 -10.03 -19.46 -12.61
N GLY A 55 -9.20 -20.38 -13.07
CA GLY A 55 -8.26 -20.12 -14.16
C GLY A 55 -6.93 -19.48 -13.75
N ALA A 56 -6.80 -18.96 -12.54
CA ALA A 56 -5.57 -18.34 -12.06
C ALA A 56 -4.43 -19.39 -11.95
N ILE A 57 -3.29 -19.06 -12.53
CA ILE A 57 -2.08 -19.88 -12.45
C ILE A 57 -1.37 -19.57 -11.12
N LEU A 58 -1.00 -20.61 -10.39
CA LEU A 58 -0.16 -20.46 -9.21
C LEU A 58 1.31 -20.39 -9.64
N ILE A 59 1.99 -19.30 -9.27
CA ILE A 59 3.42 -19.09 -9.53
C ILE A 59 4.18 -18.88 -8.22
N THR A 60 5.45 -19.17 -8.20
CA THR A 60 6.29 -19.13 -7.01
C THR A 60 7.54 -18.26 -7.16
N SER A 61 7.85 -17.86 -8.38
CA SER A 61 9.01 -17.02 -8.67
C SER A 61 8.68 -15.90 -9.67
N PRO A 62 9.39 -14.75 -9.58
CA PRO A 62 9.20 -13.65 -10.54
C PRO A 62 9.42 -14.05 -12.00
N GLY A 63 10.35 -15.00 -12.27
CA GLY A 63 10.64 -15.47 -13.63
C GLY A 63 9.48 -16.18 -14.32
N GLU A 64 8.47 -16.64 -13.57
CA GLU A 64 7.27 -17.28 -14.13
C GLU A 64 6.23 -16.28 -14.61
N LEU A 65 6.32 -14.99 -14.15
CA LEU A 65 5.30 -13.97 -14.34
C LEU A 65 5.01 -13.69 -15.82
N ALA A 66 6.03 -13.50 -16.63
CA ALA A 66 5.89 -13.15 -18.04
C ALA A 66 5.04 -14.16 -18.83
N SER A 67 5.05 -15.45 -18.44
CA SER A 67 4.25 -16.49 -19.08
C SER A 67 2.74 -16.35 -18.83
N THR A 68 2.33 -15.58 -17.81
CA THR A 68 0.93 -15.36 -17.46
C THR A 68 0.31 -14.14 -18.14
N LEU A 69 1.15 -13.33 -18.80
CA LEU A 69 0.76 -12.14 -19.59
C LEU A 69 -0.22 -11.23 -18.84
N PRO A 70 0.10 -10.72 -17.66
CA PRO A 70 -0.74 -9.75 -16.96
C PRO A 70 -0.57 -8.36 -17.56
N ASP A 71 -1.65 -7.55 -17.57
CA ASP A 71 -1.57 -6.11 -17.84
C ASP A 71 -1.08 -5.36 -16.59
N VAL A 72 -1.52 -5.84 -15.42
CA VAL A 72 -1.24 -5.23 -14.11
C VAL A 72 -0.83 -6.31 -13.10
N VAL A 73 0.17 -6.01 -12.29
CA VAL A 73 0.59 -6.85 -11.16
C VAL A 73 0.40 -6.08 -9.86
N ALA A 74 -0.40 -6.62 -8.95
CA ALA A 74 -0.69 -6.03 -7.64
C ALA A 74 0.12 -6.72 -6.54
N GLU A 75 1.11 -6.04 -5.98
CA GLU A 75 1.91 -6.53 -4.86
C GLU A 75 1.17 -6.34 -3.53
N THR A 76 0.97 -7.44 -2.79
CA THR A 76 0.33 -7.51 -1.47
C THR A 76 1.06 -8.47 -0.52
N ALA A 77 2.30 -8.84 -0.84
CA ALA A 77 3.07 -9.88 -0.13
C ALA A 77 3.95 -9.32 0.99
N GLY A 78 4.43 -8.07 0.82
CA GLY A 78 5.29 -7.41 1.78
C GLY A 78 6.54 -6.80 1.14
N ARG A 79 7.24 -6.00 1.94
CA ARG A 79 8.38 -5.16 1.51
C ARG A 79 9.41 -5.89 0.66
N ASP A 80 9.79 -7.12 1.06
CA ASP A 80 10.86 -7.87 0.39
C ASP A 80 10.45 -8.38 -1.01
N ALA A 81 9.16 -8.40 -1.30
CA ALA A 81 8.64 -8.80 -2.61
C ALA A 81 8.70 -7.66 -3.65
N VAL A 82 8.71 -6.40 -3.20
CA VAL A 82 8.58 -5.23 -4.09
C VAL A 82 9.68 -5.19 -5.14
N GLY A 83 10.95 -5.29 -4.74
CA GLY A 83 12.08 -5.24 -5.67
C GLY A 83 12.06 -6.38 -6.71
N PRO A 84 12.11 -7.66 -6.31
CA PRO A 84 12.16 -8.78 -7.25
C PRO A 84 10.95 -8.85 -8.18
N TRP A 85 9.74 -8.66 -7.65
CA TRP A 85 8.51 -8.72 -8.45
C TRP A 85 8.30 -7.46 -9.29
N GLY A 86 8.72 -6.28 -8.77
CA GLY A 86 8.67 -5.04 -9.53
C GLY A 86 9.52 -5.09 -10.79
N ARG A 87 10.77 -5.56 -10.69
CA ARG A 87 11.64 -5.75 -11.86
C ARG A 87 10.99 -6.65 -12.90
N ALA A 88 10.59 -7.85 -12.49
CA ALA A 88 9.99 -8.83 -13.42
C ALA A 88 8.69 -8.33 -14.07
N THR A 89 7.87 -7.57 -13.32
CA THR A 89 6.64 -6.97 -13.83
C THR A 89 6.93 -5.93 -14.90
N LEU A 90 7.78 -4.95 -14.56
CA LEU A 90 8.07 -3.83 -15.44
C LEU A 90 8.86 -4.24 -16.68
N GLU A 91 9.81 -5.17 -16.54
CA GLU A 91 10.53 -5.77 -17.68
C GLU A 91 9.60 -6.54 -18.63
N ALA A 92 8.49 -7.06 -18.14
CA ALA A 92 7.44 -7.68 -18.96
C ALA A 92 6.50 -6.66 -19.63
N GLY A 93 6.66 -5.34 -19.39
CA GLY A 93 5.80 -4.29 -19.90
C GLY A 93 4.44 -4.22 -19.21
N SER A 94 4.33 -4.74 -17.99
CA SER A 94 3.11 -4.69 -17.17
C SER A 94 3.21 -3.59 -16.12
N ASP A 95 2.08 -2.97 -15.77
CA ASP A 95 2.02 -1.99 -14.68
C ASP A 95 2.16 -2.66 -13.31
N PHE A 96 2.83 -2.00 -12.39
CA PHE A 96 3.11 -2.52 -11.05
C PHE A 96 2.46 -1.68 -9.95
N ILE A 97 1.47 -2.25 -9.25
CA ILE A 97 0.81 -1.62 -8.10
C ILE A 97 1.45 -2.12 -6.81
N VAL A 98 1.98 -1.19 -6.01
CA VAL A 98 2.69 -1.48 -4.76
C VAL A 98 1.81 -1.14 -3.55
N SER A 99 1.53 -2.14 -2.71
CA SER A 99 0.90 -1.94 -1.40
C SER A 99 1.93 -1.80 -0.27
N SER A 100 3.11 -2.37 -0.44
CA SER A 100 4.17 -2.38 0.55
C SER A 100 5.12 -1.19 0.37
N ALA A 101 4.55 0.03 0.36
CA ALA A 101 5.25 1.28 0.09
C ALA A 101 6.49 1.52 0.98
N SER A 102 6.59 0.88 2.15
CA SER A 102 7.78 0.97 3.01
C SER A 102 9.06 0.45 2.35
N ALA A 103 8.97 -0.30 1.26
CA ALA A 103 10.13 -0.67 0.44
C ALA A 103 10.81 0.57 -0.17
N PHE A 104 10.05 1.60 -0.46
CA PHE A 104 10.50 2.86 -1.06
C PHE A 104 11.07 3.88 -0.06
N ALA A 105 11.27 3.47 1.20
CA ALA A 105 12.23 4.14 2.06
C ALA A 105 13.67 4.02 1.52
N ASP A 106 13.94 3.02 0.69
CA ASP A 106 15.12 2.91 -0.14
C ASP A 106 14.88 3.65 -1.48
N THR A 107 15.43 4.84 -1.59
CA THR A 107 15.28 5.69 -2.78
C THR A 107 15.96 5.11 -4.02
N THR A 108 17.00 4.27 -3.84
CA THR A 108 17.68 3.61 -4.96
C THR A 108 16.76 2.61 -5.65
N LEU A 109 15.91 1.92 -4.88
CA LEU A 109 14.89 1.02 -5.44
C LEU A 109 13.81 1.80 -6.23
N VAL A 110 13.45 3.00 -5.76
CA VAL A 110 12.48 3.85 -6.48
C VAL A 110 13.05 4.24 -7.85
N GLU A 111 14.28 4.77 -7.87
CA GLU A 111 14.97 5.19 -9.11
C GLU A 111 15.15 4.02 -10.08
N GLU A 112 15.54 2.86 -9.57
CA GLU A 112 15.70 1.64 -10.36
C GLU A 112 14.38 1.23 -11.04
N LEU A 113 13.30 1.08 -10.27
CA LEU A 113 12.01 0.64 -10.81
C LEU A 113 11.41 1.69 -11.77
N GLN A 114 11.57 2.98 -11.49
CA GLN A 114 11.16 4.04 -12.42
C GLN A 114 11.94 3.98 -13.74
N GLY A 115 13.25 3.70 -13.67
CA GLY A 115 14.08 3.54 -14.86
C GLY A 115 13.64 2.36 -15.73
N ILE A 116 13.33 1.21 -15.11
CA ILE A 116 12.81 0.03 -15.82
C ILE A 116 11.44 0.34 -16.42
N ALA A 117 10.54 0.94 -15.66
CA ALA A 117 9.20 1.30 -16.11
C ALA A 117 9.25 2.19 -17.36
N ALA A 118 10.09 3.24 -17.34
CA ALA A 118 10.27 4.13 -18.48
C ALA A 118 10.86 3.43 -19.72
N ALA A 119 11.72 2.42 -19.52
CA ALA A 119 12.32 1.67 -20.62
C ALA A 119 11.35 0.69 -21.29
N HIS A 120 10.29 0.27 -20.60
CA HIS A 120 9.35 -0.76 -21.05
C HIS A 120 7.90 -0.27 -21.23
N ASP A 121 7.67 1.07 -21.24
CA ASP A 121 6.34 1.71 -21.37
C ASP A 121 5.34 1.22 -20.31
N ALA A 122 5.83 1.01 -19.10
CA ALA A 122 5.08 0.55 -17.94
C ALA A 122 5.09 1.60 -16.82
N GLN A 123 4.24 1.44 -15.82
CA GLN A 123 4.12 2.37 -14.69
C GLN A 123 4.25 1.68 -13.33
N VAL A 124 4.78 2.44 -12.36
CA VAL A 124 4.76 2.05 -10.95
C VAL A 124 3.72 2.89 -10.22
N HIS A 125 2.74 2.23 -9.64
CA HIS A 125 1.67 2.85 -8.87
C HIS A 125 1.82 2.53 -7.39
N VAL A 126 1.99 3.54 -6.55
CA VAL A 126 1.93 3.35 -5.09
C VAL A 126 0.50 3.58 -4.63
N GLN A 127 -0.20 2.52 -4.24
CA GLN A 127 -1.57 2.66 -3.77
C GLN A 127 -1.63 3.40 -2.42
N PRO A 128 -2.67 4.23 -2.17
CA PRO A 128 -2.76 5.07 -0.96
C PRO A 128 -2.76 4.32 0.37
N GLY A 129 -2.94 3.00 0.39
CA GLY A 129 -3.05 2.24 1.63
C GLY A 129 -4.30 2.60 2.42
N ALA A 130 -4.13 2.88 3.70
CA ALA A 130 -5.22 3.31 4.58
C ALA A 130 -5.59 4.80 4.42
N LEU A 131 -4.95 5.51 3.50
CA LEU A 131 -5.06 6.96 3.36
C LEU A 131 -6.11 7.39 2.34
N GLY A 132 -6.53 8.64 2.41
CA GLY A 132 -7.18 9.43 1.38
C GLY A 132 -6.40 10.72 1.16
N ALA A 133 -6.79 11.52 0.17
CA ALA A 133 -6.18 12.81 -0.17
C ALA A 133 -4.67 12.75 -0.51
N VAL A 134 -4.13 11.58 -0.86
CA VAL A 134 -2.75 11.43 -1.32
C VAL A 134 -2.53 12.19 -2.61
N ASP A 135 -3.52 12.19 -3.50
CA ASP A 135 -3.59 12.97 -4.72
C ASP A 135 -3.57 14.48 -4.46
N ALA A 136 -4.27 14.95 -3.42
CA ALA A 136 -4.27 16.35 -3.04
C ALA A 136 -2.89 16.81 -2.50
N ILE A 137 -2.20 15.94 -1.73
CA ILE A 137 -0.84 16.22 -1.26
C ILE A 137 0.12 16.27 -2.47
N ALA A 138 0.01 15.31 -3.39
CA ALA A 138 0.82 15.29 -4.61
C ALA A 138 0.56 16.51 -5.51
N ALA A 139 -0.69 16.95 -5.63
CA ALA A 139 -1.00 18.19 -6.35
C ALA A 139 -0.40 19.43 -5.65
N ALA A 140 -0.50 19.52 -4.33
CA ALA A 140 0.05 20.61 -3.55
C ALA A 140 1.58 20.70 -3.64
N SER A 141 2.27 19.56 -3.79
CA SER A 141 3.74 19.50 -3.91
C SER A 141 4.25 20.19 -5.17
N LEU A 142 3.41 20.39 -6.20
CA LEU A 142 3.77 21.10 -7.42
C LEU A 142 4.11 22.59 -7.22
N LEU A 143 3.58 23.21 -6.15
CA LEU A 143 3.90 24.60 -5.76
C LEU A 143 4.96 24.69 -4.65
N GLY A 144 5.44 23.55 -4.17
CA GLY A 144 6.33 23.49 -3.03
C GLY A 144 5.58 23.36 -1.69
N LEU A 145 6.04 22.41 -0.89
CA LEU A 145 5.56 22.18 0.46
C LEU A 145 6.66 22.56 1.46
N GLU A 146 6.29 23.32 2.49
CA GLU A 146 7.19 23.70 3.58
C GLU A 146 7.20 22.65 4.69
N MET A 147 6.07 21.96 4.89
CA MET A 147 5.87 21.01 5.98
C MET A 147 4.86 19.94 5.61
N VAL A 148 5.20 18.69 5.92
CA VAL A 148 4.27 17.55 5.94
C VAL A 148 4.42 16.82 7.28
N LYS A 149 3.31 16.67 8.00
CA LYS A 149 3.24 15.91 9.24
C LYS A 149 2.20 14.81 9.11
N HIS A 150 2.53 13.61 9.60
CA HIS A 150 1.63 12.47 9.63
C HIS A 150 1.58 11.87 11.04
N ARG A 151 0.46 11.97 11.71
CA ARG A 151 0.20 11.31 12.99
C ARG A 151 -0.54 10.00 12.74
N ILE A 152 0.02 8.89 13.21
CA ILE A 152 -0.55 7.55 13.09
C ILE A 152 -1.00 7.11 14.47
N ILE A 153 -2.30 7.05 14.66
CA ILE A 153 -2.94 6.80 15.95
C ILE A 153 -3.65 5.44 15.87
N LYS A 154 -3.34 4.56 16.82
CA LYS A 154 -3.95 3.23 16.89
C LYS A 154 -4.22 2.83 18.33
N PRO A 155 -5.18 1.93 18.56
CA PRO A 155 -5.36 1.33 19.88
C PRO A 155 -4.07 0.58 20.30
N PRO A 156 -3.77 0.49 21.62
CA PRO A 156 -2.55 -0.15 22.13
C PRO A 156 -2.34 -1.58 21.60
N VAL A 157 -3.41 -2.35 21.44
CA VAL A 157 -3.36 -3.73 20.91
C VAL A 157 -2.75 -3.82 19.51
N ALA A 158 -2.91 -2.78 18.68
CA ALA A 158 -2.35 -2.74 17.32
C ALA A 158 -0.84 -2.47 17.30
N TRP A 159 -0.26 -2.06 18.42
CA TRP A 159 1.16 -1.83 18.62
C TRP A 159 1.88 -3.01 19.30
N GLN A 160 1.15 -4.01 19.77
CA GLN A 160 1.73 -5.20 20.39
C GLN A 160 2.60 -5.99 19.41
N GLY A 161 3.73 -6.51 19.92
CA GLY A 161 4.75 -7.19 19.12
C GLY A 161 5.53 -6.25 18.19
N THR A 162 5.62 -4.97 18.56
CA THR A 162 6.45 -3.96 17.90
C THR A 162 7.37 -3.29 18.92
N PRO A 163 8.40 -2.53 18.48
CA PRO A 163 9.25 -1.76 19.40
C PRO A 163 8.53 -0.71 20.27
N ALA A 164 7.24 -0.48 20.06
CA ALA A 164 6.42 0.37 20.92
C ALA A 164 6.36 -0.16 22.37
N GLU A 165 6.41 -1.48 22.58
CA GLU A 165 6.37 -2.11 23.91
C GLU A 165 7.59 -1.74 24.79
N GLU A 166 8.71 -1.38 24.16
CA GLU A 166 9.92 -0.93 24.84
C GLU A 166 9.87 0.56 25.19
N ARG A 167 8.93 1.31 24.60
CA ARG A 167 8.86 2.78 24.68
C ARG A 167 7.72 3.30 25.53
N CYS A 168 6.62 2.56 25.59
CA CYS A 168 5.47 2.88 26.41
C CYS A 168 4.81 1.62 26.98
N ASN A 169 4.17 1.75 28.13
CA ASN A 169 3.44 0.61 28.73
C ASN A 169 2.05 0.50 28.10
N LEU A 170 1.97 -0.20 26.95
CA LEU A 170 0.75 -0.37 26.18
C LEU A 170 -0.45 -0.92 26.98
N ASN A 171 -0.19 -1.66 28.06
CA ASN A 171 -1.25 -2.29 28.87
C ASN A 171 -1.80 -1.39 30.00
N ALA A 172 -1.13 -0.27 30.28
CA ALA A 172 -1.48 0.62 31.38
C ALA A 172 -1.68 2.08 30.95
N LEU A 173 -1.89 2.31 29.65
CA LEU A 173 -2.18 3.65 29.14
C LEU A 173 -3.58 4.07 29.55
N GLU A 174 -3.69 5.25 30.16
CA GLU A 174 -4.95 5.93 30.50
C GLU A 174 -5.26 7.05 29.50
N GLU A 175 -4.22 7.62 28.87
CA GLU A 175 -4.30 8.71 27.89
C GLU A 175 -3.48 8.38 26.64
N PRO A 176 -3.74 9.06 25.49
CA PRO A 176 -2.93 8.91 24.29
C PRO A 176 -1.46 9.24 24.53
N GLU A 177 -0.55 8.32 24.17
CA GLU A 177 0.89 8.51 24.30
C GLU A 177 1.61 8.45 22.94
N ALA A 178 2.37 9.51 22.62
CA ALA A 178 3.24 9.56 21.47
C ALA A 178 4.59 8.89 21.84
N PHE A 179 4.81 7.67 21.41
CA PHE A 179 6.01 6.90 21.75
C PHE A 179 7.13 7.02 20.70
N PHE A 180 6.84 7.64 19.56
CA PHE A 180 7.82 7.91 18.51
C PHE A 180 7.48 9.22 17.79
N THR A 181 8.51 10.03 17.51
CA THR A 181 8.46 11.15 16.57
C THR A 181 9.80 11.20 15.85
N GLY A 182 9.77 11.25 14.54
CA GLY A 182 10.93 11.27 13.66
C GLY A 182 10.56 11.38 12.21
N THR A 183 11.50 11.16 11.29
CA THR A 183 11.24 11.19 9.85
C THR A 183 10.49 9.93 9.38
N ALA A 184 9.94 9.97 8.17
CA ALA A 184 9.29 8.78 7.59
C ALA A 184 10.31 7.66 7.36
N THR A 185 11.57 7.99 7.03
CA THR A 185 12.67 7.02 6.92
C THR A 185 12.94 6.33 8.26
N GLU A 186 13.06 7.11 9.35
CA GLU A 186 13.27 6.57 10.69
C GLU A 186 12.09 5.69 11.13
N ALA A 187 10.84 6.12 10.85
CA ALA A 187 9.66 5.33 11.11
C ALA A 187 9.67 4.01 10.32
N ALA A 188 10.08 4.02 9.06
CA ALA A 188 10.19 2.82 8.24
C ALA A 188 11.27 1.85 8.71
N SER A 189 12.38 2.38 9.23
CA SER A 189 13.46 1.58 9.80
C SER A 189 13.05 0.91 11.11
N GLN A 190 12.43 1.66 12.02
CA GLN A 190 12.14 1.20 13.38
C GLN A 190 10.79 0.46 13.49
N PHE A 191 9.81 0.79 12.64
CA PHE A 191 8.46 0.23 12.65
C PHE A 191 8.02 -0.25 11.25
N PRO A 192 8.77 -1.14 10.58
CA PRO A 192 8.57 -1.50 9.17
C PRO A 192 7.16 -2.01 8.86
N LYS A 193 6.51 -2.69 9.82
CA LYS A 193 5.13 -3.20 9.66
C LYS A 193 4.05 -2.11 9.69
N ASN A 194 4.38 -0.89 10.13
CA ASN A 194 3.45 0.22 10.30
C ASN A 194 3.79 1.42 9.41
N ALA A 195 4.85 1.34 8.62
CA ALA A 195 5.43 2.47 7.91
C ALA A 195 4.90 2.68 6.48
N ASN A 196 4.12 1.76 5.90
CA ASN A 196 3.63 1.92 4.53
C ASN A 196 2.96 3.27 4.31
N VAL A 197 2.02 3.64 5.17
CA VAL A 197 1.29 4.91 5.09
C VAL A 197 2.19 6.14 5.30
N ALA A 198 3.23 6.03 6.14
CA ALA A 198 4.18 7.11 6.35
C ALA A 198 5.00 7.38 5.06
N ILE A 199 5.51 6.33 4.44
CA ILE A 199 6.24 6.43 3.18
C ILE A 199 5.31 6.87 2.04
N THR A 200 4.06 6.38 1.97
CA THR A 200 3.09 6.85 0.97
C THR A 200 2.85 8.37 1.09
N THR A 201 2.65 8.88 2.32
CA THR A 201 2.51 10.33 2.55
C THR A 201 3.76 11.10 2.13
N ALA A 202 4.93 10.57 2.45
CA ALA A 202 6.22 11.19 2.16
C ALA A 202 6.50 11.26 0.64
N LEU A 203 6.23 10.18 -0.09
CA LEU A 203 6.38 10.13 -1.54
C LEU A 203 5.44 11.10 -2.27
N ALA A 204 4.24 11.31 -1.74
CA ALA A 204 3.31 12.30 -2.28
C ALA A 204 3.68 13.75 -1.91
N GLY A 205 4.45 13.94 -0.84
CA GLY A 205 4.78 15.25 -0.26
C GLY A 205 6.21 15.70 -0.52
N ILE A 206 6.98 15.83 0.55
CA ILE A 206 8.34 16.42 0.57
C ILE A 206 9.46 15.39 0.71
N GLY A 207 9.15 14.12 0.55
CA GLY A 207 10.12 13.03 0.68
C GLY A 207 10.24 12.44 2.08
N PRO A 208 10.85 11.24 2.19
CA PRO A 208 10.90 10.49 3.45
C PRO A 208 11.76 11.13 4.54
N GLU A 209 12.79 11.89 4.19
CA GLU A 209 13.69 12.54 5.13
C GLU A 209 13.08 13.79 5.78
N ASP A 210 12.16 14.47 5.09
CA ASP A 210 11.60 15.74 5.53
C ASP A 210 10.14 15.59 6.07
N THR A 211 9.49 14.46 5.82
CA THR A 211 8.15 14.19 6.35
C THR A 211 8.21 13.74 7.80
N LEU A 212 7.60 14.54 8.71
CA LEU A 212 7.54 14.23 10.13
C LEU A 212 6.45 13.22 10.45
N VAL A 213 6.80 12.13 11.11
CA VAL A 213 5.88 11.06 11.52
C VAL A 213 5.81 10.98 13.04
N THR A 214 4.60 10.92 13.59
CA THR A 214 4.37 10.66 15.01
C THR A 214 3.51 9.39 15.17
N LEU A 215 4.00 8.41 15.93
CA LEU A 215 3.26 7.18 16.25
C LEU A 215 2.67 7.30 17.65
N ILE A 216 1.37 7.04 17.77
CA ILE A 216 0.60 7.28 18.98
C ILE A 216 -0.19 6.02 19.34
N ALA A 217 -0.05 5.56 20.58
CA ALA A 217 -0.94 4.59 21.20
C ALA A 217 -2.04 5.35 21.94
N ASP A 218 -3.30 5.14 21.56
CA ASP A 218 -4.45 5.81 22.14
C ASP A 218 -5.40 4.75 22.71
N PRO A 219 -5.54 4.67 24.06
CA PRO A 219 -6.42 3.68 24.70
C PRO A 219 -7.91 3.91 24.40
N MET A 220 -8.29 5.12 23.98
CA MET A 220 -9.66 5.43 23.59
C MET A 220 -9.95 5.17 22.12
N ALA A 221 -8.91 4.89 21.30
CA ALA A 221 -9.10 4.58 19.89
C ALA A 221 -9.70 3.19 19.70
N THR A 222 -10.76 3.11 18.91
CA THR A 222 -11.39 1.85 18.48
C THR A 222 -11.02 1.47 17.05
N GLU A 223 -10.41 2.41 16.32
CA GLU A 223 -10.03 2.29 14.91
C GLU A 223 -8.63 2.87 14.68
N ASN A 224 -8.01 2.51 13.57
CA ASN A 224 -6.79 3.16 13.12
C ASN A 224 -7.14 4.54 12.55
N ARG A 225 -6.48 5.60 13.05
CA ARG A 225 -6.65 6.97 12.59
C ARG A 225 -5.35 7.53 12.04
N HIS A 226 -5.44 8.21 10.92
CA HIS A 226 -4.35 8.92 10.26
C HIS A 226 -4.72 10.39 10.17
N GLU A 227 -3.87 11.26 10.70
CA GLU A 227 -4.02 12.71 10.63
C GLU A 227 -2.82 13.27 9.88
N ILE A 228 -3.07 13.92 8.74
CA ILE A 228 -2.04 14.49 7.89
C ILE A 228 -2.26 16.00 7.82
N THR A 229 -1.20 16.74 8.03
CA THR A 229 -1.16 18.20 7.81
C THR A 229 -0.07 18.48 6.78
N ALA A 230 -0.41 19.19 5.70
CA ALA A 230 0.53 19.73 4.74
C ALA A 230 0.37 21.26 4.66
N VAL A 231 1.48 21.98 4.59
CA VAL A 231 1.53 23.45 4.48
C VAL A 231 2.56 23.82 3.41
N GLY A 232 2.27 24.82 2.63
CA GLY A 232 3.15 25.37 1.60
C GLY A 232 2.49 26.55 0.89
N ASP A 233 3.02 26.95 -0.27
CA ASP A 233 2.50 28.08 -1.04
C ASP A 233 1.04 27.92 -1.48
N PHE A 234 0.54 26.68 -1.59
CA PHE A 234 -0.87 26.39 -1.90
C PHE A 234 -1.81 26.76 -0.73
N GLY A 235 -1.28 26.93 0.50
CA GLY A 235 -2.04 27.10 1.73
C GLY A 235 -1.85 25.94 2.71
N ARG A 236 -2.96 25.40 3.25
CA ARG A 236 -2.96 24.33 4.25
C ARG A 236 -3.99 23.26 3.94
N LEU A 237 -3.57 22.00 4.06
CA LEU A 237 -4.41 20.80 3.99
C LEU A 237 -4.35 20.08 5.34
N ASP A 238 -5.51 19.81 5.93
CA ASP A 238 -5.66 18.93 7.09
C ASP A 238 -6.60 17.79 6.72
N VAL A 239 -6.15 16.55 6.89
CA VAL A 239 -6.92 15.34 6.60
C VAL A 239 -6.95 14.46 7.82
N SER A 240 -8.12 13.95 8.18
CA SER A 240 -8.28 12.94 9.22
C SER A 240 -9.08 11.77 8.64
N ILE A 241 -8.53 10.57 8.76
CA ILE A 241 -9.13 9.33 8.25
C ILE A 241 -9.13 8.30 9.36
N SER A 242 -10.32 7.81 9.70
CA SER A 242 -10.49 6.64 10.57
C SER A 242 -10.96 5.46 9.72
N SER A 243 -10.35 4.31 9.91
CA SER A 243 -10.65 3.13 9.12
C SER A 243 -10.66 1.87 9.98
N ARG A 244 -11.71 1.06 9.77
CA ARG A 244 -11.84 -0.24 10.43
C ARG A 244 -10.82 -1.25 9.89
N PRO A 245 -10.36 -2.17 10.72
CA PRO A 245 -9.53 -3.27 10.26
C PRO A 245 -10.34 -4.21 9.35
N LEU A 246 -9.64 -4.94 8.48
CA LEU A 246 -10.24 -6.06 7.75
C LEU A 246 -10.65 -7.16 8.74
N PRO A 247 -11.84 -7.78 8.57
CA PRO A 247 -12.30 -8.87 9.44
C PRO A 247 -11.29 -10.03 9.54
N ASP A 248 -10.68 -10.40 8.40
CA ASP A 248 -9.75 -11.51 8.30
C ASP A 248 -8.29 -11.13 8.67
N ASN A 249 -8.00 -9.84 8.89
CA ASN A 249 -6.67 -9.35 9.28
C ASN A 249 -6.74 -8.00 10.01
N PRO A 250 -6.77 -8.00 11.35
CA PRO A 250 -6.86 -6.77 12.15
C PRO A 250 -5.70 -5.79 11.95
N LYS A 251 -4.57 -6.23 11.37
CA LYS A 251 -3.41 -5.37 11.08
C LYS A 251 -3.54 -4.59 9.77
N THR A 252 -4.53 -4.93 8.94
CA THR A 252 -4.77 -4.28 7.64
C THR A 252 -6.08 -3.49 7.69
N SER A 253 -6.03 -2.23 7.26
CA SER A 253 -7.21 -1.38 7.14
C SER A 253 -8.10 -1.81 5.97
N THR A 254 -9.41 -1.76 6.14
CA THR A 254 -10.38 -1.99 5.05
C THR A 254 -10.14 -0.99 3.90
N MET A 255 -9.82 0.27 4.22
CA MET A 255 -9.52 1.28 3.20
C MET A 255 -8.36 0.88 2.29
N ALA A 256 -7.36 0.15 2.81
CA ALA A 256 -6.23 -0.31 1.99
C ALA A 256 -6.66 -1.29 0.88
N ALA A 257 -7.63 -2.16 1.15
CA ALA A 257 -8.18 -3.06 0.13
C ALA A 257 -9.05 -2.30 -0.89
N LEU A 258 -9.82 -1.30 -0.44
CA LEU A 258 -10.62 -0.43 -1.32
C LEU A 258 -9.72 0.41 -2.23
N ASN A 259 -8.66 0.99 -1.70
CA ASN A 259 -7.70 1.76 -2.48
C ASN A 259 -6.93 0.89 -3.48
N LEU A 260 -6.63 -0.36 -3.15
CA LEU A 260 -6.05 -1.30 -4.10
C LEU A 260 -7.00 -1.52 -5.29
N VAL A 261 -8.28 -1.80 -5.02
CA VAL A 261 -9.30 -1.96 -6.07
C VAL A 261 -9.46 -0.68 -6.92
N ARG A 262 -9.35 0.49 -6.29
CA ARG A 262 -9.43 1.78 -7.00
C ARG A 262 -8.22 2.01 -7.92
N CYS A 263 -7.04 1.45 -7.60
CA CYS A 263 -5.84 1.55 -8.42
C CYS A 263 -5.84 0.54 -9.60
N ILE A 264 -6.54 -0.55 -9.45
CA ILE A 264 -6.84 -1.52 -10.52
C ILE A 264 -7.92 -0.98 -11.44
#